data_279fae7f8b6d4292e44d2eef63ebbf79
#
_entry.id   279fae7f8b6d4292e44d2eef63ebbf79
#
_cell.length_a   1.000
_cell.length_b   1.000
_cell.length_c   1.000
_cell.angle_alpha   90.00
_cell.angle_beta   90.00
_cell.angle_gamma   90.00
#
_symmetry.space_group_name_H-M   'P 1'
#
loop_
_entity.id
_entity.type
_entity.pdbx_description
1 polymer ?
#
loop_
_entity_poly.entity_id
_entity_poly.type
_entity_poly.pdbx_seq_one_letter_code
_entity_poly.pdbx_strand_id
1 'polypeptide(L)'
;MTPQSLKAEYDRILSTAYIDVMVQGVDEARVADMLLKKLDGIRRDPRPFAAPVAMPATPLRYFKEEIPGLTQAKLCMLFTTGEANPNPPSVSILRVAMSVLGGSATSRLFRNVREKQSLCYYCGSAAQRATGVMMIDSGVEPGKEQQAEAAIIAELEGLKNGPITQEEVDDCRRGLLSSMDALGDSLAALENWYYGQITRGEPLYPPEYGKVLTSAVSLDEVRQTLQSYSYSVCYAVTAEPGTQGKGGSEDVE
;
A
#
# COMPACT_ATOMS: atom_id res chain seq x y z
N MET A 1 4.17 14.99 -25.58
CA MET A 1 5.37 15.39 -24.78
C MET A 1 6.53 15.60 -25.75
N THR A 2 7.31 16.68 -25.63
CA THR A 2 8.47 16.96 -26.50
C THR A 2 9.76 16.95 -25.65
N PRO A 3 10.94 16.77 -26.25
CA PRO A 3 12.21 16.87 -25.50
C PRO A 3 12.36 18.20 -24.76
N GLN A 4 11.89 19.29 -25.34
CA GLN A 4 11.95 20.62 -24.75
C GLN A 4 11.02 20.73 -23.52
N SER A 5 9.77 20.22 -23.61
CA SER A 5 8.84 20.24 -22.48
C SER A 5 9.33 19.33 -21.33
N LEU A 6 9.95 18.20 -21.64
CA LEU A 6 10.56 17.33 -20.64
C LEU A 6 11.74 17.98 -19.93
N LYS A 7 12.61 18.66 -20.70
CA LYS A 7 13.75 19.40 -20.12
C LYS A 7 13.28 20.54 -19.21
N ALA A 8 12.27 21.29 -19.62
CA ALA A 8 11.71 22.36 -18.80
C ALA A 8 11.12 21.83 -17.48
N GLU A 9 10.43 20.69 -17.52
CA GLU A 9 9.90 20.06 -16.32
C GLU A 9 11.01 19.52 -15.40
N TYR A 10 12.05 18.94 -15.96
CA TYR A 10 13.22 18.51 -15.20
C TYR A 10 13.89 19.68 -14.47
N ASP A 11 14.12 20.81 -15.16
CA ASP A 11 14.68 22.02 -14.56
C ASP A 11 13.78 22.61 -13.47
N ARG A 12 12.45 22.56 -13.68
CA ARG A 12 11.48 22.95 -12.67
C ARG A 12 11.57 22.08 -11.42
N ILE A 13 11.65 20.76 -11.59
CA ILE A 13 11.81 19.81 -10.46
C ILE A 13 13.10 20.13 -9.69
N LEU A 14 14.22 20.24 -10.38
CA LEU A 14 15.50 20.54 -9.72
C LEU A 14 15.47 21.87 -8.95
N SER A 15 14.75 22.88 -9.42
CA SER A 15 14.68 24.18 -8.76
C SER A 15 13.67 24.24 -7.61
N THR A 16 12.58 23.50 -7.66
CA THR A 16 11.45 23.66 -6.72
C THR A 16 11.13 22.45 -5.84
N ALA A 17 11.59 21.24 -6.20
CA ALA A 17 11.29 20.07 -5.43
C ALA A 17 12.08 20.01 -4.11
N TYR A 18 11.48 19.42 -3.08
CA TYR A 18 12.22 18.93 -1.93
C TYR A 18 12.99 17.68 -2.34
N ILE A 19 14.28 17.62 -2.07
CA ILE A 19 15.16 16.54 -2.50
C ILE A 19 15.87 15.97 -1.28
N ASP A 20 15.59 14.70 -0.99
CA ASP A 20 16.36 13.90 -0.05
C ASP A 20 17.29 12.96 -0.82
N VAL A 21 18.52 12.84 -0.35
CA VAL A 21 19.50 11.92 -0.94
C VAL A 21 19.98 10.95 0.12
N MET A 22 19.75 9.68 -0.11
CA MET A 22 20.23 8.59 0.74
C MET A 22 21.49 8.00 0.12
N VAL A 23 22.50 7.74 0.95
CA VAL A 23 23.78 7.23 0.50
C VAL A 23 24.22 6.08 1.40
N GLN A 24 24.67 4.98 0.79
CA GLN A 24 25.14 3.80 1.51
C GLN A 24 26.43 3.25 0.88
N GLY A 25 27.30 2.69 1.72
CA GLY A 25 28.43 1.88 1.27
C GLY A 25 29.61 2.64 0.66
N VAL A 26 29.69 3.95 0.88
CA VAL A 26 30.74 4.84 0.37
C VAL A 26 31.14 5.87 1.44
N ASP A 27 32.17 6.65 1.15
CA ASP A 27 32.54 7.82 1.96
C ASP A 27 31.45 8.88 1.86
N GLU A 28 30.63 8.98 2.88
CA GLU A 28 29.44 9.83 2.96
C GLU A 28 29.81 11.32 2.80
N ALA A 29 30.91 11.76 3.42
CA ALA A 29 31.37 13.13 3.37
C ALA A 29 31.78 13.53 1.95
N ARG A 30 32.47 12.64 1.25
CA ARG A 30 32.89 12.85 -0.14
C ARG A 30 31.68 12.94 -1.08
N VAL A 31 30.69 12.07 -0.90
CA VAL A 31 29.48 12.10 -1.73
C VAL A 31 28.65 13.34 -1.44
N ALA A 32 28.50 13.72 -0.18
CA ALA A 32 27.81 14.96 0.21
C ALA A 32 28.48 16.20 -0.44
N ASP A 33 29.81 16.30 -0.39
CA ASP A 33 30.54 17.40 -1.03
C ASP A 33 30.34 17.42 -2.55
N MET A 34 30.40 16.25 -3.21
CA MET A 34 30.15 16.15 -4.65
C MET A 34 28.72 16.59 -5.02
N LEU A 35 27.71 16.20 -4.25
CA LEU A 35 26.32 16.58 -4.48
C LEU A 35 26.12 18.08 -4.27
N LEU A 36 26.63 18.64 -3.17
CA LEU A 36 26.55 20.07 -2.89
C LEU A 36 27.18 20.88 -4.01
N LYS A 37 28.37 20.50 -4.49
CA LYS A 37 29.01 21.16 -5.62
C LYS A 37 28.19 21.09 -6.93
N LYS A 38 27.51 19.99 -7.17
CA LYS A 38 26.62 19.84 -8.35
C LYS A 38 25.35 20.67 -8.25
N LEU A 39 24.81 20.83 -7.05
CA LEU A 39 23.59 21.59 -6.80
C LEU A 39 23.85 23.10 -6.66
N ASP A 40 25.07 23.52 -6.33
CA ASP A 40 25.44 24.94 -6.10
C ASP A 40 25.17 25.85 -7.31
N GLY A 41 25.30 25.32 -8.53
CA GLY A 41 24.96 26.02 -9.77
C GLY A 41 23.47 26.12 -10.09
N ILE A 42 22.59 25.53 -9.29
CA ILE A 42 21.15 25.50 -9.53
C ILE A 42 20.48 26.46 -8.53
N ARG A 43 19.86 27.53 -9.04
CA ARG A 43 19.04 28.40 -8.20
C ARG A 43 17.83 27.60 -7.70
N ARG A 44 17.78 27.35 -6.40
CA ARG A 44 16.74 26.56 -5.76
C ARG A 44 15.81 27.45 -4.93
N ASP A 45 14.52 27.20 -5.10
CA ASP A 45 13.42 27.76 -4.30
C ASP A 45 12.49 26.59 -3.91
N PRO A 46 12.91 25.73 -2.96
CA PRO A 46 12.13 24.55 -2.60
C PRO A 46 10.77 24.96 -2.03
N ARG A 47 9.74 24.45 -2.62
CA ARG A 47 8.37 24.69 -2.11
C ARG A 47 8.15 23.85 -0.87
N PRO A 48 7.46 24.39 0.16
CA PRO A 48 7.11 23.62 1.34
C PRO A 48 6.34 22.35 0.96
N PHE A 49 6.70 21.25 1.57
CA PHE A 49 5.96 20.00 1.41
C PHE A 49 4.65 20.12 2.20
N ALA A 50 3.53 19.93 1.53
CA ALA A 50 2.25 19.88 2.22
C ALA A 50 2.19 18.60 3.08
N ALA A 51 1.96 18.76 4.37
CA ALA A 51 1.76 17.60 5.25
C ALA A 51 0.56 16.77 4.75
N PRO A 52 0.65 15.43 4.79
CA PRO A 52 -0.49 14.59 4.50
C PRO A 52 -1.67 14.95 5.41
N VAL A 53 -2.84 15.07 4.84
CA VAL A 53 -4.07 15.32 5.60
C VAL A 53 -4.84 14.00 5.70
N ALA A 54 -5.29 13.69 6.92
CA ALA A 54 -6.16 12.52 7.12
C ALA A 54 -7.46 12.69 6.32
N MET A 55 -7.84 11.62 5.62
CA MET A 55 -9.06 11.62 4.82
C MET A 55 -10.26 11.33 5.72
N PRO A 56 -11.27 12.22 5.77
CA PRO A 56 -12.47 11.98 6.55
C PRO A 56 -13.27 10.80 5.99
N ALA A 57 -14.02 10.13 6.86
CA ALA A 57 -15.01 9.16 6.42
C ALA A 57 -16.07 9.88 5.59
N THR A 58 -16.42 9.28 4.45
CA THR A 58 -17.48 9.79 3.57
C THR A 58 -18.51 8.69 3.33
N PRO A 59 -19.76 9.03 3.02
CA PRO A 59 -20.70 8.04 2.50
C PRO A 59 -20.10 7.30 1.30
N LEU A 60 -20.38 5.99 1.20
CA LEU A 60 -19.87 5.17 0.12
C LEU A 60 -20.25 5.74 -1.26
N ARG A 61 -19.27 5.88 -2.12
CA ARG A 61 -19.43 6.33 -3.50
C ARG A 61 -18.89 5.27 -4.45
N TYR A 62 -19.64 5.03 -5.52
CA TYR A 62 -19.28 4.10 -6.58
C TYR A 62 -18.86 4.86 -7.83
N PHE A 63 -17.75 4.43 -8.42
CA PHE A 63 -17.28 4.87 -9.73
C PHE A 63 -17.06 3.64 -10.60
N LYS A 64 -17.42 3.75 -11.87
CA LYS A 64 -17.28 2.68 -12.84
C LYS A 64 -16.74 3.23 -14.15
N GLU A 65 -15.76 2.54 -14.71
CA GLU A 65 -15.23 2.78 -16.04
C GLU A 65 -15.35 1.50 -16.86
N GLU A 66 -15.82 1.61 -18.09
CA GLU A 66 -15.99 0.50 -18.99
C GLU A 66 -14.96 0.61 -20.12
N ILE A 67 -14.19 -0.47 -20.34
CA ILE A 67 -13.13 -0.51 -21.34
C ILE A 67 -13.41 -1.67 -22.32
N PRO A 68 -13.49 -1.38 -23.64
CA PRO A 68 -13.69 -2.42 -24.64
C PRO A 68 -12.57 -3.45 -24.62
N GLY A 69 -12.93 -4.73 -24.69
CA GLY A 69 -11.98 -5.83 -24.79
C GLY A 69 -11.16 -6.10 -23.54
N LEU A 70 -11.55 -5.55 -22.37
CA LEU A 70 -10.88 -5.81 -21.11
C LEU A 70 -11.03 -7.28 -20.72
N THR A 71 -9.90 -7.97 -20.51
CA THR A 71 -9.86 -9.39 -20.13
C THR A 71 -9.85 -9.61 -18.62
N GLN A 72 -9.51 -8.58 -17.83
CA GLN A 72 -9.49 -8.62 -16.40
C GLN A 72 -10.03 -7.32 -15.83
N ALA A 73 -11.14 -7.39 -15.12
CA ALA A 73 -11.67 -6.26 -14.37
C ALA A 73 -10.81 -5.94 -13.13
N LYS A 74 -10.87 -4.71 -12.68
CA LYS A 74 -10.16 -4.22 -11.49
C LYS A 74 -11.14 -3.61 -10.52
N LEU A 75 -10.96 -3.94 -9.24
CA LEU A 75 -11.64 -3.31 -8.12
C LEU A 75 -10.61 -2.58 -7.25
N CYS A 76 -10.83 -1.31 -7.01
CA CYS A 76 -10.10 -0.53 -6.02
C CYS A 76 -11.09 -0.03 -4.97
N MET A 77 -10.97 -0.56 -3.77
CA MET A 77 -11.87 -0.27 -2.65
C MET A 77 -11.10 0.54 -1.61
N LEU A 78 -11.56 1.77 -1.32
CA LEU A 78 -10.92 2.65 -0.35
C LEU A 78 -11.75 2.71 0.93
N PHE A 79 -11.04 2.62 2.03
CA PHE A 79 -11.57 2.73 3.39
C PHE A 79 -10.83 3.85 4.10
N THR A 80 -11.54 4.63 4.89
CA THR A 80 -10.96 5.77 5.61
C THR A 80 -11.26 5.66 7.11
N THR A 81 -10.38 6.21 7.95
CA THR A 81 -10.53 6.17 9.41
C THR A 81 -11.50 7.20 9.98
N GLY A 82 -12.10 8.04 9.13
CA GLY A 82 -12.96 9.12 9.60
C GLY A 82 -12.19 10.41 9.88
N GLU A 83 -12.66 11.21 10.83
CA GLU A 83 -11.98 12.43 11.26
C GLU A 83 -10.55 12.11 11.71
N ALA A 84 -9.64 13.08 11.55
CA ALA A 84 -8.23 12.91 11.85
C ALA A 84 -8.01 12.05 13.10
N ASN A 85 -7.49 10.84 12.94
CA ASN A 85 -7.24 9.95 14.05
C ASN A 85 -6.12 10.55 14.91
N PRO A 86 -6.40 11.10 16.10
CA PRO A 86 -5.39 11.72 16.95
C PRO A 86 -4.32 10.72 17.42
N ASN A 87 -4.67 9.42 17.42
CA ASN A 87 -3.79 8.32 17.79
C ASN A 87 -3.76 7.26 16.68
N PRO A 88 -3.13 7.53 15.54
CA PRO A 88 -3.03 6.53 14.49
C PRO A 88 -2.28 5.30 15.02
N PRO A 89 -2.67 4.08 14.60
CA PRO A 89 -2.00 2.86 15.02
C PRO A 89 -0.50 2.93 14.68
N SER A 90 0.33 2.29 15.49
CA SER A 90 1.75 2.18 15.17
C SER A 90 1.94 1.50 13.81
N VAL A 91 3.09 1.75 13.17
CA VAL A 91 3.41 1.11 11.88
C VAL A 91 3.40 -0.41 12.01
N SER A 92 3.85 -0.94 13.15
CA SER A 92 3.87 -2.39 13.40
C SER A 92 2.47 -2.97 13.52
N ILE A 93 1.56 -2.30 14.24
CA ILE A 93 0.16 -2.74 14.36
C ILE A 93 -0.50 -2.73 12.97
N LEU A 94 -0.31 -1.63 12.23
CA LEU A 94 -0.89 -1.51 10.90
C LEU A 94 -0.37 -2.58 9.92
N ARG A 95 0.93 -2.88 9.96
CA ARG A 95 1.53 -3.96 9.14
C ARG A 95 0.91 -5.31 9.45
N VAL A 96 0.75 -5.65 10.74
CA VAL A 96 0.14 -6.92 11.14
C VAL A 96 -1.32 -6.96 10.71
N ALA A 97 -2.11 -5.90 10.93
CA ALA A 97 -3.50 -5.83 10.53
C ALA A 97 -3.68 -6.00 9.01
N MET A 98 -2.85 -5.31 8.22
CA MET A 98 -2.88 -5.48 6.76
C MET A 98 -2.41 -6.88 6.33
N SER A 99 -1.41 -7.46 6.98
CA SER A 99 -0.96 -8.82 6.69
C SER A 99 -2.04 -9.87 6.94
N VAL A 100 -2.81 -9.72 8.03
CA VAL A 100 -3.96 -10.61 8.35
C VAL A 100 -5.09 -10.44 7.34
N LEU A 101 -5.39 -9.21 6.92
CA LEU A 101 -6.48 -8.95 5.97
C LEU A 101 -6.14 -9.46 4.57
N GLY A 102 -5.09 -8.93 3.93
CA GLY A 102 -4.79 -9.18 2.51
C GLY A 102 -3.32 -9.05 2.11
N GLY A 103 -2.41 -8.82 3.05
CA GLY A 103 -1.00 -8.54 2.77
C GLY A 103 -0.09 -9.78 2.74
N SER A 104 -0.61 -10.98 2.85
CA SER A 104 0.17 -12.21 2.88
C SER A 104 -0.54 -13.37 2.19
N ALA A 105 0.19 -14.44 1.89
CA ALA A 105 -0.37 -15.69 1.35
C ALA A 105 -1.24 -16.44 2.37
N THR A 106 -1.14 -16.12 3.66
CA THR A 106 -1.96 -16.67 4.74
C THR A 106 -3.12 -15.77 5.13
N SER A 107 -3.25 -14.61 4.49
CA SER A 107 -4.30 -13.62 4.77
C SER A 107 -5.71 -14.12 4.43
N ARG A 108 -6.71 -13.52 5.05
CA ARG A 108 -8.11 -13.87 4.79
C ARG A 108 -8.55 -13.66 3.36
N LEU A 109 -8.19 -12.53 2.76
CA LEU A 109 -8.55 -12.24 1.37
C LEU A 109 -7.91 -13.27 0.42
N PHE A 110 -6.65 -13.61 0.65
CA PHE A 110 -5.97 -14.62 -0.18
C PHE A 110 -6.64 -15.99 -0.04
N ARG A 111 -6.80 -16.49 1.20
CA ARG A 111 -7.33 -17.82 1.46
C ARG A 111 -8.79 -17.98 1.07
N ASN A 112 -9.64 -17.01 1.41
CA ASN A 112 -11.07 -17.15 1.29
C ASN A 112 -11.64 -16.60 -0.01
N VAL A 113 -11.15 -15.44 -0.49
CA VAL A 113 -11.68 -14.81 -1.70
C VAL A 113 -10.98 -15.35 -2.95
N ARG A 114 -9.64 -15.43 -2.92
CA ARG A 114 -8.86 -15.90 -4.06
C ARG A 114 -8.87 -17.42 -4.17
N GLU A 115 -8.41 -18.15 -3.13
CA GLU A 115 -8.21 -19.60 -3.24
C GLU A 115 -9.53 -20.39 -3.12
N LYS A 116 -10.29 -20.15 -2.05
CA LYS A 116 -11.48 -20.95 -1.75
C LYS A 116 -12.66 -20.63 -2.66
N GLN A 117 -12.90 -19.35 -2.94
CA GLN A 117 -14.04 -18.91 -3.76
C GLN A 117 -13.66 -18.69 -5.23
N SER A 118 -12.38 -18.61 -5.57
CA SER A 118 -11.87 -18.38 -6.92
C SER A 118 -12.49 -17.15 -7.60
N LEU A 119 -12.72 -16.08 -6.84
CA LEU A 119 -13.37 -14.86 -7.33
C LEU A 119 -12.39 -13.87 -7.96
N CYS A 120 -11.11 -14.02 -7.68
CA CYS A 120 -10.11 -13.07 -8.15
C CYS A 120 -8.77 -13.74 -8.46
N TYR A 121 -7.99 -13.13 -9.35
CA TYR A 121 -6.62 -13.54 -9.66
C TYR A 121 -5.66 -13.09 -8.57
N TYR A 122 -5.91 -11.93 -8.00
CA TYR A 122 -5.24 -11.41 -6.82
C TYR A 122 -6.23 -10.56 -5.99
N CYS A 123 -5.97 -10.48 -4.70
CA CYS A 123 -6.67 -9.59 -3.79
C CYS A 123 -5.72 -9.23 -2.67
N GLY A 124 -5.44 -7.94 -2.52
CA GLY A 124 -4.46 -7.45 -1.56
C GLY A 124 -4.97 -6.26 -0.77
N SER A 125 -4.40 -6.03 0.41
CA SER A 125 -4.67 -4.86 1.22
C SER A 125 -3.40 -4.11 1.58
N ALA A 126 -3.47 -2.78 1.55
CA ALA A 126 -2.42 -1.88 1.99
C ALA A 126 -3.04 -0.68 2.71
N ALA A 127 -2.31 -0.09 3.65
CA ALA A 127 -2.78 1.10 4.32
C ALA A 127 -1.67 2.14 4.46
N GLN A 128 -2.07 3.40 4.37
CA GLN A 128 -1.20 4.55 4.55
C GLN A 128 -1.58 5.28 5.85
N ARG A 129 -0.73 5.14 6.87
CA ARG A 129 -0.94 5.73 8.19
C ARG A 129 -1.15 7.24 8.14
N ALA A 130 -0.33 7.95 7.34
CA ALA A 130 -0.34 9.41 7.29
C ALA A 130 -1.68 10.01 6.81
N THR A 131 -2.40 9.30 5.95
CA THR A 131 -3.69 9.73 5.40
C THR A 131 -4.89 9.03 6.01
N GLY A 132 -4.66 7.97 6.81
CA GLY A 132 -5.73 7.13 7.35
C GLY A 132 -6.51 6.36 6.28
N VAL A 133 -5.89 6.10 5.13
CA VAL A 133 -6.50 5.37 4.02
C VAL A 133 -6.01 3.94 4.01
N MET A 134 -6.93 3.00 3.94
CA MET A 134 -6.69 1.61 3.58
C MET A 134 -7.26 1.38 2.18
N MET A 135 -6.51 0.69 1.34
CA MET A 135 -6.91 0.27 0.00
C MET A 135 -6.93 -1.26 -0.06
N ILE A 136 -7.99 -1.81 -0.63
CA ILE A 136 -8.05 -3.18 -1.09
C ILE A 136 -8.15 -3.14 -2.60
N ASP A 137 -7.20 -3.77 -3.29
CA ASP A 137 -7.22 -3.89 -4.73
C ASP A 137 -7.34 -5.36 -5.15
N SER A 138 -8.08 -5.60 -6.23
CA SER A 138 -8.35 -6.93 -6.71
C SER A 138 -8.50 -6.97 -8.22
N GLY A 139 -7.93 -8.01 -8.84
CA GLY A 139 -8.15 -8.34 -10.24
C GLY A 139 -9.14 -9.47 -10.35
N VAL A 140 -10.30 -9.22 -10.97
CA VAL A 140 -11.41 -10.16 -11.04
C VAL A 140 -11.76 -10.51 -12.49
N GLU A 141 -12.45 -11.61 -12.68
CA GLU A 141 -13.04 -11.93 -13.98
C GLU A 141 -14.18 -10.93 -14.29
N PRO A 142 -14.26 -10.39 -15.52
CA PRO A 142 -15.35 -9.49 -15.89
C PRO A 142 -16.72 -10.10 -15.61
N GLY A 143 -17.58 -9.32 -14.95
CA GLY A 143 -18.92 -9.74 -14.52
C GLY A 143 -18.99 -10.32 -13.10
N LYS A 144 -17.85 -10.56 -12.43
CA LYS A 144 -17.80 -11.03 -11.03
C LYS A 144 -17.49 -9.93 -10.01
N GLU A 145 -17.45 -8.67 -10.44
CA GLU A 145 -17.01 -7.54 -9.61
C GLU A 145 -17.85 -7.41 -8.34
N GLN A 146 -19.17 -7.44 -8.45
CA GLN A 146 -20.07 -7.33 -7.30
C GLN A 146 -19.93 -8.52 -6.33
N GLN A 147 -19.74 -9.73 -6.87
CA GLN A 147 -19.56 -10.92 -6.04
C GLN A 147 -18.23 -10.86 -5.28
N ALA A 148 -17.16 -10.41 -5.94
CA ALA A 148 -15.85 -10.24 -5.31
C ALA A 148 -15.90 -9.13 -4.25
N GLU A 149 -16.53 -7.98 -4.54
CA GLU A 149 -16.73 -6.90 -3.58
C GLU A 149 -17.45 -7.40 -2.32
N ALA A 150 -18.57 -8.09 -2.49
CA ALA A 150 -19.34 -8.64 -1.38
C ALA A 150 -18.52 -9.62 -0.54
N ALA A 151 -17.74 -10.50 -1.18
CA ALA A 151 -16.88 -11.45 -0.49
C ALA A 151 -15.74 -10.74 0.29
N ILE A 152 -15.11 -9.70 -0.30
CA ILE A 152 -14.08 -8.89 0.35
C ILE A 152 -14.66 -8.19 1.59
N ILE A 153 -15.83 -7.57 1.47
CA ILE A 153 -16.50 -6.92 2.59
C ILE A 153 -16.86 -7.92 3.69
N ALA A 154 -17.35 -9.10 3.33
CA ALA A 154 -17.68 -10.14 4.32
C ALA A 154 -16.45 -10.58 5.12
N GLU A 155 -15.28 -10.73 4.49
CA GLU A 155 -14.04 -11.07 5.19
C GLU A 155 -13.57 -9.94 6.10
N LEU A 156 -13.63 -8.68 5.65
CA LEU A 156 -13.28 -7.52 6.48
C LEU A 156 -14.21 -7.40 7.70
N GLU A 157 -15.52 -7.51 7.49
CA GLU A 157 -16.49 -7.48 8.60
C GLU A 157 -16.34 -8.69 9.54
N GLY A 158 -15.98 -9.85 9.01
CA GLY A 158 -15.61 -11.02 9.81
C GLY A 158 -14.41 -10.77 10.72
N LEU A 159 -13.40 -10.02 10.24
CA LEU A 159 -12.25 -9.59 11.05
C LEU A 159 -12.61 -8.53 12.09
N LYS A 160 -13.49 -7.59 11.76
CA LYS A 160 -13.92 -6.52 12.67
C LYS A 160 -14.78 -7.05 13.81
N ASN A 161 -15.75 -7.90 13.52
CA ASN A 161 -16.85 -8.24 14.42
C ASN A 161 -16.93 -9.74 14.77
N GLY A 162 -16.24 -10.59 14.02
CA GLY A 162 -16.24 -12.03 14.20
C GLY A 162 -14.97 -12.55 14.89
N PRO A 163 -14.78 -13.87 14.89
CA PRO A 163 -13.58 -14.48 15.47
C PRO A 163 -12.35 -14.23 14.59
N ILE A 164 -11.31 -13.68 15.19
CA ILE A 164 -9.93 -13.74 14.73
C ILE A 164 -9.22 -14.74 15.62
N THR A 165 -8.48 -15.69 15.07
CA THR A 165 -7.73 -16.64 15.88
C THR A 165 -6.31 -16.11 16.14
N GLN A 166 -5.73 -16.52 17.26
CA GLN A 166 -4.34 -16.20 17.56
C GLN A 166 -3.40 -16.79 16.50
N GLU A 167 -3.73 -17.96 15.96
CA GLU A 167 -2.98 -18.62 14.89
C GLU A 167 -2.93 -17.78 13.60
N GLU A 168 -4.04 -17.17 13.18
CA GLU A 168 -4.06 -16.27 12.02
C GLU A 168 -3.11 -15.08 12.18
N VAL A 169 -3.11 -14.48 13.36
CA VAL A 169 -2.22 -13.36 13.67
C VAL A 169 -0.75 -13.82 13.73
N ASP A 170 -0.49 -14.97 14.35
CA ASP A 170 0.87 -15.51 14.51
C ASP A 170 1.47 -15.95 13.17
N ASP A 171 0.69 -16.52 12.25
CA ASP A 171 1.13 -16.89 10.92
C ASP A 171 1.59 -15.65 10.13
N CYS A 172 0.77 -14.60 10.13
CA CYS A 172 1.10 -13.35 9.47
C CYS A 172 2.29 -12.66 10.12
N ARG A 173 2.38 -12.68 11.44
CA ARG A 173 3.50 -12.15 12.21
C ARG A 173 4.81 -12.85 11.86
N ARG A 174 4.83 -14.20 11.79
CA ARG A 174 6.02 -14.96 11.38
C ARG A 174 6.53 -14.54 10.00
N GLY A 175 5.62 -14.35 9.03
CA GLY A 175 5.97 -13.85 7.70
C GLY A 175 6.62 -12.48 7.73
N LEU A 176 6.06 -11.56 8.53
CA LEU A 176 6.61 -10.21 8.69
C LEU A 176 7.99 -10.23 9.37
N LEU A 177 8.16 -11.02 10.41
CA LEU A 177 9.46 -11.17 11.11
C LEU A 177 10.52 -11.74 10.18
N SER A 178 10.20 -12.79 9.40
CA SER A 178 11.09 -13.33 8.39
C SER A 178 11.49 -12.31 7.32
N SER A 179 10.54 -11.46 6.89
CA SER A 179 10.84 -10.37 5.94
C SER A 179 11.77 -9.32 6.56
N MET A 180 11.65 -9.07 7.86
CA MET A 180 12.55 -8.16 8.58
C MET A 180 13.95 -8.75 8.77
N ASP A 181 14.07 -10.06 8.93
CA ASP A 181 15.36 -10.77 8.97
C ASP A 181 16.14 -10.57 7.66
N ALA A 182 15.44 -10.60 6.54
CA ALA A 182 16.04 -10.42 5.21
C ALA A 182 16.39 -8.95 4.86
N LEU A 183 16.01 -7.95 5.67
CA LEU A 183 16.30 -6.54 5.36
C LEU A 183 17.82 -6.26 5.26
N GLY A 184 18.62 -6.94 6.08
CA GLY A 184 20.08 -6.78 6.08
C GLY A 184 20.77 -7.29 4.81
N ASP A 185 20.10 -8.13 4.03
CA ASP A 185 20.64 -8.71 2.80
C ASP A 185 20.55 -7.76 1.59
N SER A 186 19.81 -6.64 1.73
CA SER A 186 19.60 -5.67 0.67
C SER A 186 19.80 -4.23 1.18
N LEU A 187 20.79 -3.55 0.62
CA LEU A 187 21.04 -2.13 0.94
C LEU A 187 19.79 -1.28 0.66
N ALA A 188 19.10 -1.52 -0.46
CA ALA A 188 17.87 -0.79 -0.81
C ALA A 188 16.73 -1.07 0.17
N ALA A 189 16.59 -2.28 0.67
CA ALA A 189 15.56 -2.60 1.67
C ALA A 189 15.85 -1.92 3.02
N LEU A 190 17.11 -1.89 3.43
CA LEU A 190 17.55 -1.21 4.64
C LEU A 190 17.38 0.32 4.51
N GLU A 191 17.71 0.89 3.35
CA GLU A 191 17.48 2.29 3.03
C GLU A 191 15.99 2.65 3.15
N ASN A 192 15.11 1.88 2.52
CA ASN A 192 13.67 2.08 2.60
C ASN A 192 13.13 1.96 4.03
N TRP A 193 13.72 1.09 4.83
CA TRP A 193 13.38 0.96 6.27
C TRP A 193 13.61 2.28 7.01
N TYR A 194 14.79 2.89 6.88
CA TYR A 194 15.12 4.14 7.55
C TYR A 194 14.43 5.35 6.91
N TYR A 195 14.39 5.41 5.57
CA TYR A 195 13.73 6.50 4.86
C TYR A 195 12.24 6.59 5.22
N GLY A 196 11.57 5.45 5.35
CA GLY A 196 10.19 5.42 5.82
C GLY A 196 9.98 6.01 7.23
N GLN A 197 10.96 5.90 8.12
CA GLN A 197 10.91 6.52 9.44
C GLN A 197 11.18 8.04 9.35
N ILE A 198 12.17 8.44 8.57
CA ILE A 198 12.51 9.85 8.33
C ILE A 198 11.30 10.61 7.78
N THR A 199 10.66 10.08 6.75
CA THR A 199 9.51 10.72 6.09
C THR A 199 8.28 10.84 6.99
N ARG A 200 8.18 10.00 8.02
CA ARG A 200 7.12 10.09 9.04
C ARG A 200 7.49 10.93 10.24
N GLY A 201 8.73 11.47 10.30
CA GLY A 201 9.22 12.22 11.45
C GLY A 201 9.36 11.35 12.73
N GLU A 202 9.57 10.05 12.57
CA GLU A 202 9.74 9.10 13.66
C GLU A 202 11.22 9.03 14.12
N PRO A 203 11.49 8.72 15.40
CA PRO A 203 12.83 8.35 15.81
C PRO A 203 13.34 7.16 15.02
N LEU A 204 14.60 7.21 14.59
CA LEU A 204 15.21 6.10 13.86
C LEU A 204 15.46 4.91 14.78
N TYR A 205 15.06 3.74 14.34
CA TYR A 205 15.33 2.48 15.03
C TYR A 205 15.67 1.36 14.03
N PRO A 206 16.53 0.41 14.43
CA PRO A 206 16.96 -0.68 13.56
C PRO A 206 15.84 -1.73 13.36
N PRO A 207 15.96 -2.59 12.34
CA PRO A 207 15.00 -3.68 12.10
C PRO A 207 14.75 -4.58 13.30
N GLU A 208 15.77 -4.83 14.14
CA GLU A 208 15.68 -5.64 15.35
C GLU A 208 14.66 -5.07 16.34
N TYR A 209 14.63 -3.75 16.51
CA TYR A 209 13.62 -3.10 17.35
C TYR A 209 12.23 -3.19 16.68
N GLY A 210 12.18 -3.06 15.36
CA GLY A 210 10.95 -3.28 14.59
C GLY A 210 10.35 -4.67 14.79
N LYS A 211 11.20 -5.71 14.91
CA LYS A 211 10.78 -7.08 15.24
C LYS A 211 10.16 -7.15 16.64
N VAL A 212 10.77 -6.48 17.62
CA VAL A 212 10.21 -6.42 18.99
C VAL A 212 8.81 -5.80 18.97
N LEU A 213 8.64 -4.66 18.28
CA LEU A 213 7.36 -3.98 18.16
C LEU A 213 6.32 -4.87 17.42
N THR A 214 6.73 -5.55 16.36
CA THR A 214 5.86 -6.44 15.58
C THR A 214 5.45 -7.67 16.39
N SER A 215 6.38 -8.23 17.18
CA SER A 215 6.11 -9.39 18.06
C SER A 215 5.13 -9.06 19.19
N ALA A 216 5.10 -7.81 19.64
CA ALA A 216 4.25 -7.35 20.72
C ALA A 216 2.80 -7.05 20.29
N VAL A 217 2.52 -6.97 18.99
CA VAL A 217 1.17 -6.66 18.49
C VAL A 217 0.16 -7.72 18.93
N SER A 218 -0.88 -7.30 19.60
CA SER A 218 -1.97 -8.15 20.08
C SER A 218 -3.08 -8.33 19.02
N LEU A 219 -3.88 -9.37 19.20
CA LEU A 219 -5.08 -9.60 18.39
C LEU A 219 -6.09 -8.45 18.52
N ASP A 220 -6.24 -7.90 19.72
CA ASP A 220 -7.19 -6.80 19.97
C ASP A 220 -6.75 -5.52 19.26
N GLU A 221 -5.46 -5.21 19.20
CA GLU A 221 -4.94 -4.08 18.43
C GLU A 221 -5.18 -4.26 16.92
N VAL A 222 -5.04 -5.48 16.39
CA VAL A 222 -5.38 -5.80 15.01
C VAL A 222 -6.85 -5.51 14.73
N ARG A 223 -7.73 -6.01 15.60
CA ARG A 223 -9.19 -5.81 15.47
C ARG A 223 -9.58 -4.34 15.56
N GLN A 224 -9.12 -3.62 16.57
CA GLN A 224 -9.40 -2.20 16.74
C GLN A 224 -8.93 -1.38 15.54
N THR A 225 -7.75 -1.72 14.99
CA THR A 225 -7.24 -1.07 13.79
C THR A 225 -8.19 -1.27 12.61
N LEU A 226 -8.64 -2.50 12.36
CA LEU A 226 -9.57 -2.78 11.26
C LEU A 226 -10.94 -2.12 11.48
N GLN A 227 -11.43 -2.08 12.73
CA GLN A 227 -12.70 -1.43 13.09
C GLN A 227 -12.68 0.08 12.83
N SER A 228 -11.52 0.73 12.89
CA SER A 228 -11.41 2.17 12.63
C SER A 228 -11.66 2.57 11.16
N TYR A 229 -11.66 1.61 10.23
CA TYR A 229 -11.83 1.87 8.81
C TYR A 229 -13.28 1.74 8.36
N SER A 230 -13.78 2.76 7.67
CA SER A 230 -15.11 2.79 7.04
C SER A 230 -15.00 2.76 5.52
N TYR A 231 -15.85 1.97 4.86
CA TYR A 231 -15.87 1.87 3.41
C TYR A 231 -16.36 3.18 2.78
N SER A 232 -15.54 3.81 1.95
CA SER A 232 -15.78 5.17 1.45
C SER A 232 -15.89 5.25 -0.07
N VAL A 233 -15.12 4.44 -0.81
CA VAL A 233 -15.10 4.48 -2.28
C VAL A 233 -14.93 3.08 -2.85
N CYS A 234 -15.72 2.77 -3.88
CA CYS A 234 -15.47 1.67 -4.81
C CYS A 234 -15.22 2.23 -6.21
N TYR A 235 -14.08 1.91 -6.80
CA TYR A 235 -13.77 2.21 -8.19
C TYR A 235 -13.61 0.88 -8.94
N ALA A 236 -14.45 0.67 -9.96
CA ALA A 236 -14.42 -0.53 -10.77
C ALA A 236 -14.04 -0.17 -12.22
N VAL A 237 -13.04 -0.85 -12.76
CA VAL A 237 -12.76 -0.86 -14.20
C VAL A 237 -13.20 -2.21 -14.73
N THR A 238 -14.16 -2.24 -15.65
CA THR A 238 -14.80 -3.47 -16.12
C THR A 238 -14.83 -3.53 -17.64
N ALA A 239 -15.14 -4.70 -18.18
CA ALA A 239 -15.34 -4.86 -19.62
C ALA A 239 -16.64 -4.19 -20.09
N GLU A 240 -16.58 -3.54 -21.25
CA GLU A 240 -17.79 -3.02 -21.89
C GLU A 240 -18.73 -4.19 -22.24
N PRO A 241 -20.05 -4.09 -21.94
CA PRO A 241 -21.00 -5.14 -22.27
C PRO A 241 -21.00 -5.49 -23.76
N GLY A 242 -20.85 -6.77 -24.10
CA GLY A 242 -20.86 -7.27 -25.48
C GLY A 242 -19.51 -7.33 -26.18
N THR A 243 -18.43 -6.86 -25.58
CA THR A 243 -17.07 -7.04 -26.07
C THR A 243 -16.39 -8.20 -25.34
N GLN A 244 -16.54 -9.44 -25.85
CA GLN A 244 -15.71 -10.54 -25.37
C GLN A 244 -14.25 -10.28 -25.78
N GLY A 245 -13.35 -10.18 -24.81
CA GLY A 245 -11.92 -10.21 -25.07
C GLY A 245 -11.58 -11.49 -25.87
N LYS A 246 -11.00 -11.35 -27.04
CA LYS A 246 -10.45 -12.48 -27.78
C LYS A 246 -9.35 -13.08 -26.90
N GLY A 247 -9.68 -14.15 -26.19
CA GLY A 247 -8.68 -15.05 -25.62
C GLY A 247 -7.84 -15.56 -26.78
N GLY A 248 -6.57 -15.17 -26.81
CA GLY A 248 -5.63 -15.67 -27.81
C GLY A 248 -5.37 -17.15 -27.56
N SER A 249 -6.06 -18.00 -28.30
CA SER A 249 -5.54 -19.29 -28.74
C SER A 249 -4.91 -19.05 -30.11
N GLU A 250 -3.67 -18.61 -30.15
CA GLU A 250 -2.83 -18.85 -31.29
C GLU A 250 -2.41 -20.32 -31.21
N ASP A 251 -3.11 -21.16 -31.96
CA ASP A 251 -2.64 -22.48 -32.31
C ASP A 251 -1.31 -22.30 -33.08
N VAL A 252 -0.23 -22.76 -32.46
CA VAL A 252 1.06 -22.92 -33.14
C VAL A 252 0.97 -24.24 -33.90
N GLU A 253 0.82 -24.15 -35.22
CA GLU A 253 1.19 -25.21 -36.14
C GLU A 253 2.72 -25.31 -36.28
#